data_9524fc3cbb89421bc4d7dc83fe6f7f08
#
_entry.id   9524fc3cbb89421bc4d7dc83fe6f7f08
#
_cell.length_a   1.000
_cell.length_b   1.000
_cell.length_c   1.000
_cell.angle_alpha   90.00
_cell.angle_beta   90.00
_cell.angle_gamma   90.00
#
_symmetry.space_group_name_H-M   'P 1'
#
loop_
_entity.id
_entity.type
_entity.pdbx_description
1 polymer ?
#
loop_
_entity_poly.entity_id
_entity_poly.type
_entity_poly.pdbx_seq_one_letter_code
_entity_poly.pdbx_strand_id
1 'polypeptide(L)' 'MTGDWVLFAPMWLEARALRRGLPAGAPLRRTGRGLARAARAAAAERDTRALAVAGIAGGLVPALRPGDVVVATEVRRDE' A
#
# COMPACT_ATOMS: atom_id res chain seq x y z
N MET A 1 -8.87 12.69 -13.81
CA MET A 1 -8.24 13.59 -12.89
C MET A 1 -7.02 12.94 -12.29
N THR A 2 -5.93 13.62 -12.41
CA THR A 2 -4.70 13.10 -11.86
C THR A 2 -4.78 13.04 -10.36
N GLY A 3 -4.30 11.96 -9.86
CA GLY A 3 -4.47 11.62 -8.52
C GLY A 3 -3.83 12.55 -7.53
N ASP A 4 -4.64 12.97 -6.61
CA ASP A 4 -4.11 13.52 -5.40
C ASP A 4 -3.42 12.42 -4.59
N TRP A 5 -3.76 11.17 -4.85
CA TRP A 5 -3.16 10.04 -4.15
C TRP A 5 -3.18 8.78 -5.01
N VAL A 6 -2.26 7.88 -4.70
CA VAL A 6 -2.20 6.53 -5.27
C VAL A 6 -1.96 5.54 -4.14
N LEU A 7 -2.69 4.44 -4.16
CA LEU A 7 -2.54 3.36 -3.19
C LEU A 7 -1.83 2.18 -3.86
N PHE A 8 -0.76 1.73 -3.25
CA PHE A 8 0.00 0.59 -3.72
C PHE A 8 -0.32 -0.65 -2.89
N ALA A 9 -0.49 -1.78 -3.58
CA ALA A 9 -0.60 -3.09 -2.97
C ALA A 9 0.48 -3.98 -3.56
N PRO A 10 1.34 -4.60 -2.73
CA PRO A 10 2.42 -5.43 -3.25
C PRO A 10 1.96 -6.69 -3.98
N MET A 11 0.88 -7.30 -3.51
CA MET A 11 0.41 -8.58 -4.04
C MET A 11 -1.00 -8.48 -4.61
N TRP A 12 -1.32 -9.35 -5.57
CA TRP A 12 -2.62 -9.31 -6.20
C TRP A 12 -3.79 -9.63 -5.25
N LEU A 13 -3.56 -10.51 -4.26
CA LEU A 13 -4.59 -10.78 -3.26
C LEU A 13 -4.92 -9.54 -2.43
N GLU A 14 -3.90 -8.80 -2.04
CA GLU A 14 -4.07 -7.55 -1.31
C GLU A 14 -4.79 -6.53 -2.18
N ALA A 15 -4.37 -6.39 -3.44
CA ALA A 15 -5.02 -5.47 -4.37
C ALA A 15 -6.49 -5.82 -4.58
N ARG A 16 -6.80 -7.10 -4.72
CA ARG A 16 -8.17 -7.56 -4.90
C ARG A 16 -9.03 -7.25 -3.68
N ALA A 17 -8.50 -7.50 -2.48
CA ALA A 17 -9.23 -7.21 -1.26
C ALA A 17 -9.49 -5.70 -1.09
N LEU A 18 -8.48 -4.89 -1.34
CA LEU A 18 -8.60 -3.43 -1.27
C LEU A 18 -9.60 -2.90 -2.29
N ARG A 19 -9.61 -3.47 -3.49
CA ARG A 19 -10.53 -3.03 -4.55
C ARG A 19 -11.99 -3.16 -4.13
N ARG A 20 -12.31 -4.15 -3.32
CA ARG A 20 -13.68 -4.35 -2.83
C ARG A 20 -14.14 -3.24 -1.90
N GLY A 21 -13.21 -2.66 -1.14
CA GLY A 21 -13.52 -1.61 -0.17
C GLY A 21 -13.35 -0.19 -0.70
N LEU A 22 -12.77 -0.03 -1.88
CA LEU A 22 -12.51 1.28 -2.45
C LEU A 22 -13.60 1.69 -3.43
N PRO A 23 -13.82 3.01 -3.59
CA PRO A 23 -14.72 3.49 -4.64
C PRO A 23 -14.28 3.03 -6.02
N ALA A 24 -15.23 2.88 -6.93
CA ALA A 24 -14.91 2.56 -8.33
C ALA A 24 -14.00 3.63 -8.91
N GLY A 25 -12.96 3.22 -9.61
CA GLY A 25 -12.01 4.13 -10.21
C GLY A 25 -10.93 4.65 -9.27
N ALA A 26 -10.92 4.21 -8.00
CA ALA A 26 -9.85 4.59 -7.08
C ALA A 26 -8.49 4.18 -7.63
N PRO A 27 -7.45 5.03 -7.49
CA PRO A 27 -6.13 4.75 -8.06
C PRO A 27 -5.36 3.73 -7.23
N LEU A 28 -5.56 2.48 -7.54
CA LEU A 28 -4.89 1.35 -6.91
C LEU A 28 -3.94 0.71 -7.91
N ARG A 29 -2.69 0.51 -7.49
CA ARG A 29 -1.65 -0.10 -8.32
C ARG A 29 -1.06 -1.30 -7.60
N ARG A 30 -0.90 -2.40 -8.32
CA ARG A 30 -0.14 -3.54 -7.81
C ARG A 30 1.33 -3.34 -8.17
N THR A 31 2.20 -3.36 -7.16
CA THR A 31 3.62 -3.09 -7.39
C THR A 31 4.46 -4.35 -7.56
N GLY A 32 4.03 -5.47 -7.00
CA GLY A 32 4.88 -6.61 -6.79
C GLY A 32 5.68 -6.46 -5.50
N ARG A 33 6.41 -7.49 -5.15
CA ARG A 33 7.14 -7.57 -3.89
C ARG A 33 8.57 -7.05 -4.05
N GLY A 34 9.10 -6.47 -2.99
CA GLY A 34 10.48 -6.10 -2.89
C GLY A 34 10.77 -4.63 -3.18
N LEU A 35 11.91 -4.19 -2.70
CA LEU A 35 12.33 -2.79 -2.74
C LEU A 35 12.44 -2.23 -4.17
N ALA A 36 13.01 -3.02 -5.08
CA ALA A 36 13.22 -2.55 -6.45
C ALA A 36 11.89 -2.27 -7.17
N ARG A 37 10.90 -3.15 -6.97
CA ARG A 37 9.59 -2.97 -7.58
C ARG A 37 8.83 -1.81 -6.96
N ALA A 38 8.93 -1.65 -5.65
CA ALA A 38 8.34 -0.53 -4.95
C ALA A 38 8.93 0.80 -5.42
N ALA A 39 10.24 0.89 -5.53
CA ALA A 39 10.91 2.09 -6.00
C ALA A 39 10.51 2.45 -7.44
N ARG A 40 10.41 1.46 -8.30
CA ARG A 40 9.99 1.67 -9.69
C ARG A 40 8.54 2.18 -9.77
N ALA A 41 7.66 1.59 -8.99
CA ALA A 41 6.27 2.00 -8.95
C ALA A 41 6.13 3.44 -8.45
N ALA A 42 6.85 3.79 -7.39
CA ALA A 42 6.82 5.14 -6.85
C ALA A 42 7.37 6.16 -7.86
N ALA A 43 8.44 5.81 -8.57
CA ALA A 43 9.03 6.70 -9.57
C ALA A 43 8.08 6.98 -10.73
N ALA A 44 7.19 6.06 -11.05
CA ALA A 44 6.21 6.23 -12.11
C ALA A 44 5.08 7.20 -11.74
N GLU A 45 4.94 7.55 -10.46
CA GLU A 45 3.84 8.37 -9.96
C GLU A 45 4.32 9.75 -9.50
N ARG A 46 5.18 10.38 -10.31
CA ARG A 46 5.80 11.67 -9.95
C ARG A 46 4.82 12.80 -9.72
N ASP A 47 3.70 12.79 -10.45
CA ASP A 47 2.73 13.86 -10.38
C ASP A 47 1.68 13.65 -9.29
N THR A 48 1.82 12.58 -8.52
CA THR A 48 0.91 12.26 -7.44
C THR A 48 1.35 12.95 -6.16
N ARG A 49 0.42 13.58 -5.47
CA ARG A 49 0.72 14.33 -4.24
C ARG A 49 0.98 13.44 -3.04
N ALA A 50 0.35 12.29 -3.00
CA ALA A 50 0.47 11.37 -1.86
C ALA A 50 0.51 9.93 -2.35
N LEU A 51 1.37 9.14 -1.73
CA LEU A 51 1.48 7.71 -1.96
C LEU A 51 1.15 6.98 -0.67
N ALA A 52 0.40 5.91 -0.79
CA ALA A 52 0.09 5.04 0.34
C ALA A 52 0.37 3.59 -0.04
N VAL A 53 0.71 2.79 0.94
CA VAL A 53 0.88 1.36 0.76
C VAL A 53 -0.04 0.66 1.75
N ALA A 54 -0.76 -0.33 1.28
CA ALA A 54 -1.59 -1.15 2.15
C ALA A 54 -1.42 -2.61 1.81
N GLY A 55 -1.50 -3.45 2.80
CA GLY A 55 -1.35 -4.88 2.61
C GLY A 55 -1.54 -5.65 3.90
N ILE A 56 -1.14 -6.90 3.86
CA ILE A 56 -1.26 -7.83 4.97
C ILE A 56 0.08 -7.88 5.70
N ALA A 57 0.04 -7.92 7.02
CA ALA A 57 1.24 -8.04 7.83
C ALA A 57 0.96 -8.95 9.04
N GLY A 58 2.00 -9.53 9.58
CA GLY A 58 1.91 -10.28 10.82
C GLY A 58 1.88 -9.35 12.03
N GLY A 59 1.02 -9.64 12.98
CA GLY A 59 0.98 -8.88 14.24
C GLY A 59 2.19 -9.21 15.11
N LEU A 60 2.78 -8.18 15.70
CA LEU A 60 3.98 -8.31 16.51
C LEU A 60 3.70 -8.17 18.01
N VAL A 61 2.47 -7.83 18.38
CA VAL A 61 2.09 -7.72 19.80
C VAL A 61 0.85 -8.58 20.05
N PRO A 62 0.74 -9.15 21.28
CA PRO A 62 -0.35 -10.09 21.58
C PRO A 62 -1.75 -9.50 21.48
N ALA A 63 -1.89 -8.19 21.62
CA ALA A 63 -3.18 -7.54 21.56
C ALA A 63 -3.78 -7.48 20.14
N LEU A 64 -2.95 -7.65 19.11
CA LEU A 64 -3.42 -7.62 17.74
C LEU A 64 -4.13 -8.91 17.36
N ARG A 65 -5.26 -8.77 16.69
CA ARG A 65 -6.09 -9.88 16.23
C ARG A 65 -6.23 -9.83 14.72
N PRO A 66 -6.52 -10.96 14.06
CA PRO A 66 -6.83 -10.95 12.64
C PRO A 66 -7.94 -9.95 12.33
N GLY A 67 -7.73 -9.15 11.30
CA GLY A 67 -8.67 -8.10 10.91
C GLY A 67 -8.38 -6.73 11.49
N ASP A 68 -7.51 -6.64 12.49
CA ASP A 68 -7.09 -5.34 13.01
C ASP A 68 -6.30 -4.58 11.95
N VAL A 69 -6.49 -3.26 11.92
CA VAL A 69 -5.78 -2.38 11.01
C VAL A 69 -4.73 -1.59 11.79
N VAL A 70 -3.50 -1.63 11.31
CA VAL A 70 -2.40 -0.87 11.88
C VAL A 70 -1.96 0.18 10.88
N VAL A 71 -1.90 1.42 11.34
CA VAL A 71 -1.42 2.53 10.52
C VAL A 71 -0.08 2.98 11.09
N ALA A 72 0.96 2.91 10.27
CA ALA A 72 2.29 3.32 10.70
C ALA A 72 2.36 4.83 10.87
N THR A 73 2.95 5.27 11.96
CA THR A 73 3.27 6.69 12.17
C THR A 73 4.64 7.03 11.64
N GLU A 74 5.46 6.01 11.42
CA GLU A 74 6.82 6.19 10.94
C GLU A 74 7.26 4.94 10.19
N VAL A 75 7.99 5.13 9.12
CA VAL A 75 8.65 4.03 8.39
C VAL A 75 10.14 4.31 8.39
N ARG A 76 10.90 3.32 8.82
CA ARG A 76 12.36 3.43 8.91
C ARG A 76 13.02 2.41 8.01
N ARG A 77 14.18 2.79 7.53
CA ARG A 77 15.05 1.89 6.80
C ARG A 77 16.31 1.66 7.62
N ASP A 78 16.56 0.41 7.94
CA ASP A 78 17.81 0.03 8.63
C ASP A 78 18.97 0.01 7.63
N GLU A 79 20.06 0.65 8.00
CA GLU A 79 21.26 0.70 7.20
C GLU A 79 22.49 0.24 7.97
#